data_4398c67f284adc9910a03a8e5495efe4
#
_entry.id   4398c67f284adc9910a03a8e5495efe4
#
_cell.length_a   1.000
_cell.length_b   1.000
_cell.length_c   1.000
_cell.angle_alpha   90.00
_cell.angle_beta   90.00
_cell.angle_gamma   90.00
#
_symmetry.space_group_name_H-M   'P 1'
#
loop_
_entity.id
_entity.type
_entity.pdbx_description
1 polymer ?
#
loop_
_entity_poly.entity_id
_entity_poly.type
_entity_poly.pdbx_seq_one_letter_code
_entity_poly.pdbx_strand_id
1 'polypeptide(L)'
;MGPDEFSLTSFSGEHLHKNITLAYNNLDTSFQSYPADDAKDPDAYKTAIDALSPGDAITIFTPDTTHYPIALYAIERGIHVMITKPAVKLLEHHIALLEAAEKHGVYVYIEHHKRFDPAYWDAKARALKLGDFNYFYSYMSQPKFQLETFKAWAGIDSDISYYLNSHHVDICDSMVSQLGYVPTKVSASASKGVAASLGCHESTEDTISLLVHWAKKDDPSKQATGVYTASWTAPQRAGVHSNQYFHYLAQGGEITINQAKRGYDVAEDAAGQLMWYNPFYMRYAPDEDGNFNGQSGYGYVSFEKFVDGCRSVNAQELKPADLDAKGLPTLRNTIATTAILEAGRRSIDENREVRIECKDGAWKLV
;
A
#
# COMPACT_ATOMS: atom_id res chain seq x y z
N MET A 1 -5.29 7.42 -21.10
CA MET A 1 -4.53 6.17 -20.83
C MET A 1 -5.25 5.43 -19.73
N GLY A 2 -5.72 4.21 -20.01
CA GLY A 2 -6.32 3.35 -19.00
C GLY A 2 -5.24 2.78 -18.07
N PRO A 3 -5.59 2.33 -16.86
CA PRO A 3 -4.65 1.68 -15.94
C PRO A 3 -3.99 0.42 -16.52
N ASP A 4 -4.53 -0.13 -17.59
CA ASP A 4 -4.04 -1.35 -18.26
C ASP A 4 -2.79 -1.10 -19.13
N GLU A 5 -2.45 0.14 -19.45
CA GLU A 5 -1.23 0.48 -20.20
C GLU A 5 0.03 0.49 -19.31
N PHE A 6 -0.14 0.37 -18.00
CA PHE A 6 0.94 0.27 -17.02
C PHE A 6 1.03 -1.11 -16.37
N SER A 7 0.78 -2.19 -17.11
CA SER A 7 1.04 -3.52 -16.57
C SER A 7 2.53 -3.77 -16.46
N LEU A 8 2.99 -4.04 -15.24
CA LEU A 8 4.40 -4.20 -14.83
C LEU A 8 5.12 -5.42 -15.42
N THR A 9 4.54 -6.16 -16.33
CA THR A 9 5.07 -7.45 -16.77
C THR A 9 6.01 -7.41 -17.98
N SER A 10 6.28 -6.23 -18.57
CA SER A 10 7.15 -6.15 -19.75
C SER A 10 7.72 -4.76 -20.00
N PHE A 11 8.46 -4.21 -19.03
CA PHE A 11 9.04 -2.89 -19.25
C PHE A 11 10.46 -2.99 -19.77
N SER A 12 10.62 -2.58 -21.01
CA SER A 12 11.80 -1.83 -21.36
C SER A 12 11.58 -0.37 -20.95
N GLY A 13 12.58 0.27 -20.38
CA GLY A 13 12.53 1.71 -20.07
C GLY A 13 12.14 2.54 -21.30
N GLU A 14 12.50 2.09 -22.50
CA GLU A 14 12.14 2.69 -23.79
C GLU A 14 10.63 2.78 -24.02
N HIS A 15 9.85 1.76 -23.65
CA HIS A 15 8.40 1.75 -23.82
C HIS A 15 7.71 2.80 -22.91
N LEU A 16 8.13 2.90 -21.66
CA LEU A 16 7.66 3.92 -20.71
C LEU A 16 8.02 5.32 -21.19
N HIS A 17 9.26 5.52 -21.59
CA HIS A 17 9.75 6.77 -22.12
C HIS A 17 8.89 7.26 -23.30
N LYS A 18 8.63 6.39 -24.27
CA LYS A 18 7.81 6.72 -25.44
C LYS A 18 6.39 7.14 -25.05
N ASN A 19 5.74 6.44 -24.12
CA ASN A 19 4.38 6.75 -23.70
C ASN A 19 4.32 8.08 -22.95
N ILE A 20 5.27 8.38 -22.08
CA ILE A 20 5.34 9.66 -21.36
C ILE A 20 5.60 10.81 -22.33
N THR A 21 6.54 10.66 -23.26
CA THR A 21 6.87 11.69 -24.26
C THR A 21 5.67 12.02 -25.15
N LEU A 22 4.82 11.04 -25.47
CA LEU A 22 3.61 11.25 -26.26
C LEU A 22 2.50 11.98 -25.47
N ALA A 23 2.55 11.94 -24.12
CA ALA A 23 1.52 12.55 -23.28
C ALA A 23 1.78 14.01 -22.95
N TYR A 24 3.06 14.46 -22.92
CA TYR A 24 3.43 15.80 -22.44
C TYR A 24 4.52 16.43 -23.31
N ASN A 25 4.36 17.73 -23.62
CA ASN A 25 5.26 18.47 -24.47
C ASN A 25 6.54 18.94 -23.74
N ASN A 26 6.48 19.09 -22.43
CA ASN A 26 7.52 19.75 -21.62
C ASN A 26 8.30 18.84 -20.67
N LEU A 27 8.05 17.52 -20.69
CA LEU A 27 8.81 16.60 -19.85
C LEU A 27 10.13 16.22 -20.49
N ASP A 28 11.23 16.39 -19.75
CA ASP A 28 12.47 15.68 -20.02
C ASP A 28 12.28 14.23 -19.58
N THR A 29 12.29 13.34 -20.55
CA THR A 29 12.09 11.90 -20.37
C THR A 29 13.37 11.12 -20.60
N SER A 30 14.52 11.79 -20.64
CA SER A 30 15.81 11.12 -20.67
C SER A 30 16.05 10.38 -19.35
N PHE A 31 16.46 9.12 -19.43
CA PHE A 31 16.81 8.31 -18.26
C PHE A 31 17.84 7.25 -18.64
N GLN A 32 18.52 6.74 -17.62
CA GLN A 32 19.42 5.60 -17.75
C GLN A 32 18.74 4.34 -17.21
N SER A 33 18.68 3.29 -18.02
CA SER A 33 18.12 2.00 -17.64
C SER A 33 19.18 1.10 -16.99
N TYR A 34 18.77 0.37 -15.92
CA TYR A 34 19.58 -0.65 -15.22
C TYR A 34 18.72 -1.91 -14.99
N PRO A 35 19.03 -3.06 -15.63
CA PRO A 35 20.06 -3.20 -16.68
C PRO A 35 19.67 -2.43 -17.94
N ALA A 36 20.58 -2.42 -18.93
CA ALA A 36 20.20 -1.95 -20.27
C ALA A 36 19.00 -2.74 -20.80
N ASP A 37 18.21 -2.12 -21.67
CA ASP A 37 17.04 -2.75 -22.29
C ASP A 37 17.38 -4.14 -22.83
N ASP A 38 16.44 -5.08 -22.68
CA ASP A 38 16.56 -6.52 -23.05
C ASP A 38 17.45 -7.40 -22.17
N ALA A 39 18.19 -6.86 -21.19
CA ALA A 39 18.94 -7.65 -20.24
C ALA A 39 18.10 -8.01 -19.01
N LYS A 40 18.35 -9.17 -18.41
CA LYS A 40 17.79 -9.58 -17.12
C LYS A 40 18.93 -9.72 -16.11
N ASP A 41 18.95 -8.83 -15.14
CA ASP A 41 19.91 -8.87 -14.03
C ASP A 41 19.17 -8.59 -12.72
N PRO A 42 19.00 -9.59 -11.85
CA PRO A 42 18.31 -9.41 -10.57
C PRO A 42 19.05 -8.49 -9.61
N ASP A 43 20.34 -8.22 -9.85
CA ASP A 43 21.19 -7.35 -9.05
C ASP A 43 21.38 -5.94 -9.64
N ALA A 44 20.77 -5.64 -10.78
CA ALA A 44 20.89 -4.35 -11.46
C ALA A 44 20.54 -3.15 -10.57
N TYR A 45 19.63 -3.34 -9.61
CA TYR A 45 19.29 -2.30 -8.62
C TYR A 45 20.52 -1.83 -7.82
N LYS A 46 21.50 -2.68 -7.58
CA LYS A 46 22.74 -2.31 -6.86
C LYS A 46 23.54 -1.28 -7.67
N THR A 47 23.70 -1.54 -8.96
CA THR A 47 24.39 -0.60 -9.86
C THR A 47 23.65 0.74 -9.95
N ALA A 48 22.32 0.69 -10.04
CA ALA A 48 21.49 1.89 -10.06
C ALA A 48 21.63 2.71 -8.77
N ILE A 49 21.60 2.06 -7.62
CA ILE A 49 21.73 2.71 -6.31
C ILE A 49 23.16 3.22 -6.08
N ASP A 50 24.19 2.48 -6.50
CA ASP A 50 25.60 2.89 -6.37
C ASP A 50 25.94 4.11 -7.23
N ALA A 51 25.11 4.44 -8.23
CA ALA A 51 25.24 5.68 -9.02
C ALA A 51 24.67 6.92 -8.32
N LEU A 52 23.98 6.76 -7.20
CA LEU A 52 23.38 7.83 -6.41
C LEU A 52 24.33 8.33 -5.31
N SER A 53 24.04 9.51 -4.78
CA SER A 53 24.75 10.11 -3.65
C SER A 53 23.93 10.01 -2.36
N PRO A 54 24.54 9.94 -1.18
CA PRO A 54 23.82 10.06 0.09
C PRO A 54 22.92 11.29 0.11
N GLY A 55 21.66 11.12 0.55
CA GLY A 55 20.62 12.14 0.51
C GLY A 55 19.75 12.12 -0.76
N ASP A 56 20.16 11.39 -1.80
CA ASP A 56 19.26 11.11 -2.92
C ASP A 56 18.11 10.19 -2.47
N ALA A 57 17.15 9.96 -3.35
CA ALA A 57 15.95 9.19 -3.03
C ALA A 57 15.61 8.19 -4.14
N ILE A 58 15.08 7.03 -3.74
CA ILE A 58 14.52 6.04 -4.68
C ILE A 58 13.07 5.70 -4.34
N THR A 59 12.37 5.20 -5.36
CA THR A 59 11.05 4.59 -5.20
C THR A 59 11.11 3.12 -5.62
N ILE A 60 10.53 2.23 -4.81
CA ILE A 60 10.50 0.78 -5.03
C ILE A 60 9.08 0.36 -5.41
N PHE A 61 8.88 -0.03 -6.67
CA PHE A 61 7.63 -0.53 -7.23
C PHE A 61 7.88 -1.89 -7.91
N THR A 62 8.33 -2.85 -7.13
CA THR A 62 8.73 -4.18 -7.55
C THR A 62 7.89 -5.24 -6.84
N PRO A 63 8.00 -6.54 -7.14
CA PRO A 63 7.33 -7.58 -6.37
C PRO A 63 7.69 -7.54 -4.88
N ASP A 64 6.73 -7.85 -4.01
CA ASP A 64 6.83 -7.70 -2.55
C ASP A 64 8.07 -8.36 -1.93
N THR A 65 8.51 -9.49 -2.48
CA THR A 65 9.69 -10.23 -2.02
C THR A 65 11.01 -9.50 -2.22
N THR A 66 11.03 -8.53 -3.12
CA THR A 66 12.25 -7.76 -3.46
C THR A 66 12.37 -6.45 -2.68
N HIS A 67 11.30 -6.03 -1.97
CA HIS A 67 11.30 -4.76 -1.23
C HIS A 67 12.41 -4.69 -0.18
N TYR A 68 12.55 -5.74 0.63
CA TYR A 68 13.52 -5.78 1.71
C TYR A 68 14.98 -5.63 1.24
N PRO A 69 15.49 -6.49 0.33
CA PRO A 69 16.90 -6.39 -0.10
C PRO A 69 17.21 -5.07 -0.80
N ILE A 70 16.29 -4.54 -1.62
CA ILE A 70 16.50 -3.27 -2.33
C ILE A 70 16.51 -2.10 -1.33
N ALA A 71 15.51 -2.05 -0.43
CA ALA A 71 15.41 -0.98 0.56
C ALA A 71 16.61 -0.97 1.52
N LEU A 72 17.01 -2.14 2.03
CA LEU A 72 18.16 -2.23 2.95
C LEU A 72 19.44 -1.75 2.25
N TYR A 73 19.67 -2.16 1.00
CA TYR A 73 20.83 -1.76 0.22
C TYR A 73 20.92 -0.24 0.03
N ALA A 74 19.78 0.42 -0.22
CA ALA A 74 19.70 1.86 -0.36
C ALA A 74 19.89 2.59 0.99
N ILE A 75 19.23 2.12 2.05
CA ILE A 75 19.34 2.69 3.41
C ILE A 75 20.79 2.70 3.88
N GLU A 76 21.52 1.59 3.70
CA GLU A 76 22.92 1.46 4.10
C GLU A 76 23.86 2.44 3.36
N ARG A 77 23.41 3.01 2.25
CA ARG A 77 24.11 4.03 1.45
C ARG A 77 23.67 5.46 1.70
N GLY A 78 22.78 5.64 2.69
CA GLY A 78 22.26 6.97 3.03
C GLY A 78 21.23 7.50 2.04
N ILE A 79 20.56 6.62 1.28
CA ILE A 79 19.54 6.98 0.29
C ILE A 79 18.15 6.90 0.95
N HIS A 80 17.33 7.93 0.75
CA HIS A 80 15.94 7.93 1.17
C HIS A 80 15.11 6.99 0.33
N VAL A 81 14.14 6.31 0.94
CA VAL A 81 13.39 5.25 0.24
C VAL A 81 11.89 5.42 0.39
N MET A 82 11.19 5.41 -0.73
CA MET A 82 9.76 5.12 -0.77
C MET A 82 9.54 3.68 -1.19
N ILE A 83 8.80 2.91 -0.40
CA ILE A 83 8.44 1.53 -0.72
C ILE A 83 6.94 1.49 -1.03
N THR A 84 6.51 0.91 -2.16
CA THR A 84 5.09 0.64 -2.38
C THR A 84 4.56 -0.34 -1.33
N LYS A 85 3.27 -0.26 -1.04
CA LYS A 85 2.62 -1.19 -0.09
C LYS A 85 2.51 -2.63 -0.69
N PRO A 86 2.63 -3.69 0.14
CA PRO A 86 3.02 -3.65 1.55
C PRO A 86 4.49 -3.26 1.71
N ALA A 87 4.87 -2.70 2.85
CA ALA A 87 6.28 -2.34 3.09
C ALA A 87 7.21 -3.52 2.83
N VAL A 88 6.95 -4.61 3.53
CA VAL A 88 7.56 -5.94 3.39
C VAL A 88 6.57 -6.99 3.85
N LYS A 89 6.86 -8.27 3.57
CA LYS A 89 5.98 -9.39 3.98
C LYS A 89 6.23 -9.85 5.42
N LEU A 90 7.47 -9.75 5.91
CA LEU A 90 7.88 -10.26 7.21
C LEU A 90 8.13 -9.14 8.20
N LEU A 91 7.65 -9.30 9.42
CA LEU A 91 7.83 -8.34 10.52
C LEU A 91 9.32 -8.18 10.89
N GLU A 92 10.10 -9.25 10.86
CA GLU A 92 11.54 -9.18 11.09
C GLU A 92 12.26 -8.29 10.07
N HIS A 93 11.86 -8.36 8.79
CA HIS A 93 12.39 -7.47 7.76
C HIS A 93 11.98 -6.02 7.99
N HIS A 94 10.75 -5.78 8.44
CA HIS A 94 10.27 -4.43 8.77
C HIS A 94 11.08 -3.83 9.91
N ILE A 95 11.32 -4.60 10.97
CA ILE A 95 12.13 -4.18 12.12
C ILE A 95 13.57 -3.88 11.68
N ALA A 96 14.17 -4.78 10.88
CA ALA A 96 15.53 -4.58 10.38
C ALA A 96 15.67 -3.31 9.52
N LEU A 97 14.67 -3.00 8.65
CA LEU A 97 14.66 -1.75 7.89
C LEU A 97 14.52 -0.53 8.80
N LEU A 98 13.68 -0.60 9.83
CA LEU A 98 13.51 0.49 10.79
C LEU A 98 14.81 0.78 11.55
N GLU A 99 15.47 -0.25 12.07
CA GLU A 99 16.76 -0.13 12.76
C GLU A 99 17.86 0.43 11.84
N ALA A 100 17.91 -0.05 10.59
CA ALA A 100 18.84 0.45 9.60
C ALA A 100 18.58 1.93 9.26
N ALA A 101 17.32 2.31 9.05
CA ALA A 101 16.92 3.68 8.74
C ALA A 101 17.28 4.64 9.89
N GLU A 102 17.05 4.24 11.14
CA GLU A 102 17.45 5.01 12.32
C GLU A 102 18.96 5.17 12.43
N LYS A 103 19.70 4.08 12.23
CA LYS A 103 21.17 4.07 12.27
C LYS A 103 21.80 4.99 11.22
N HIS A 104 21.25 5.00 10.02
CA HIS A 104 21.77 5.79 8.91
C HIS A 104 21.14 7.18 8.77
N GLY A 105 20.12 7.49 9.59
CA GLY A 105 19.45 8.80 9.58
C GLY A 105 18.67 9.09 8.29
N VAL A 106 18.21 8.06 7.58
CA VAL A 106 17.46 8.20 6.33
C VAL A 106 15.96 8.12 6.56
N TYR A 107 15.22 8.81 5.69
CA TYR A 107 13.76 8.77 5.69
C TYR A 107 13.26 7.61 4.84
N VAL A 108 12.45 6.74 5.44
CA VAL A 108 11.78 5.65 4.74
C VAL A 108 10.27 5.80 4.86
N TYR A 109 9.61 5.83 3.72
CA TYR A 109 8.19 6.10 3.56
C TYR A 109 7.51 4.92 2.86
N ILE A 110 6.34 4.52 3.35
CA ILE A 110 5.54 3.47 2.73
C ILE A 110 4.39 4.12 1.96
N GLU A 111 4.26 3.79 0.69
CA GLU A 111 3.27 4.40 -0.21
C GLU A 111 1.84 3.91 0.12
N HIS A 112 1.31 4.39 1.25
CA HIS A 112 -0.08 4.21 1.66
C HIS A 112 -0.92 5.43 1.22
N HIS A 113 -1.03 5.65 -0.09
CA HIS A 113 -1.70 6.81 -0.69
C HIS A 113 -3.13 7.02 -0.21
N LYS A 114 -3.84 5.96 0.18
CA LYS A 114 -5.21 6.09 0.68
C LYS A 114 -5.33 6.93 1.96
N ARG A 115 -4.26 7.09 2.73
CA ARG A 115 -4.25 8.02 3.87
C ARG A 115 -4.53 9.47 3.45
N PHE A 116 -4.30 9.83 2.18
CA PHE A 116 -4.49 11.16 1.61
C PHE A 116 -5.78 11.30 0.80
N ASP A 117 -6.56 10.23 0.66
CA ASP A 117 -7.90 10.31 0.09
C ASP A 117 -8.75 11.25 0.96
N PRO A 118 -9.39 12.30 0.36
CA PRO A 118 -10.12 13.30 1.15
C PRO A 118 -11.15 12.72 2.10
N ALA A 119 -11.88 11.67 1.69
CA ALA A 119 -12.87 11.03 2.54
C ALA A 119 -12.22 10.23 3.68
N TYR A 120 -11.08 9.57 3.43
CA TYR A 120 -10.36 8.81 4.46
C TYR A 120 -9.66 9.74 5.44
N TRP A 121 -9.12 10.85 4.95
CA TRP A 121 -8.52 11.90 5.78
C TRP A 121 -9.54 12.50 6.76
N ASP A 122 -10.73 12.90 6.26
CA ASP A 122 -11.80 13.41 7.11
C ASP A 122 -12.31 12.35 8.08
N ALA A 123 -12.49 11.11 7.62
CA ALA A 123 -12.88 9.98 8.46
C ALA A 123 -11.92 9.76 9.64
N LYS A 124 -10.62 9.82 9.41
CA LYS A 124 -9.61 9.73 10.47
C LYS A 124 -9.77 10.86 11.50
N ALA A 125 -9.94 12.10 11.05
CA ALA A 125 -10.14 13.24 11.93
C ALA A 125 -11.43 13.13 12.77
N ARG A 126 -12.48 12.52 12.21
CA ARG A 126 -13.73 12.25 12.94
C ARG A 126 -13.57 11.07 13.89
N ALA A 127 -12.97 9.97 13.48
CA ALA A 127 -12.76 8.78 14.31
C ALA A 127 -12.07 9.14 15.63
N LEU A 128 -11.08 10.04 15.61
CA LEU A 128 -10.40 10.52 16.82
C LEU A 128 -11.32 11.25 17.81
N LYS A 129 -12.47 11.74 17.36
CA LYS A 129 -13.46 12.46 18.19
C LYS A 129 -14.62 11.58 18.66
N LEU A 130 -14.76 10.38 18.10
CA LEU A 130 -15.85 9.45 18.42
C LEU A 130 -15.57 8.59 19.65
N GLY A 131 -14.42 8.75 20.30
CA GLY A 131 -14.07 8.01 21.51
C GLY A 131 -13.52 6.62 21.23
N ASP A 132 -13.79 5.68 22.17
CA ASP A 132 -13.18 4.36 22.11
C ASP A 132 -13.63 3.57 20.89
N PHE A 133 -12.66 2.98 20.21
CA PHE A 133 -12.84 2.11 19.06
C PHE A 133 -13.54 0.81 19.45
N ASN A 134 -14.47 0.34 18.63
CA ASN A 134 -15.23 -0.87 18.89
C ASN A 134 -15.14 -1.89 17.75
N TYR A 135 -15.37 -1.44 16.49
CA TYR A 135 -15.44 -2.35 15.36
C TYR A 135 -14.99 -1.69 14.06
N PHE A 136 -14.29 -2.47 13.23
CA PHE A 136 -13.95 -2.10 11.86
C PHE A 136 -14.29 -3.27 10.93
N TYR A 137 -15.03 -3.01 9.88
CA TYR A 137 -15.27 -3.94 8.80
C TYR A 137 -14.81 -3.34 7.50
N SER A 138 -14.08 -4.12 6.71
CA SER A 138 -13.73 -3.70 5.35
C SER A 138 -13.91 -4.83 4.33
N TYR A 139 -14.28 -4.42 3.14
CA TYR A 139 -14.35 -5.28 1.97
C TYR A 139 -13.67 -4.59 0.79
N MET A 140 -12.71 -5.28 0.20
CA MET A 140 -12.06 -4.87 -1.04
C MET A 140 -12.10 -6.01 -2.04
N SER A 141 -12.48 -5.71 -3.30
CA SER A 141 -12.46 -6.72 -4.33
C SER A 141 -12.12 -6.15 -5.69
N GLN A 142 -11.50 -6.98 -6.51
CA GLN A 142 -11.19 -6.68 -7.90
C GLN A 142 -11.89 -7.66 -8.84
N PRO A 143 -12.33 -7.20 -10.04
CA PRO A 143 -12.86 -8.08 -11.06
C PRO A 143 -11.86 -9.12 -11.53
N LYS A 144 -12.34 -10.29 -11.90
CA LYS A 144 -11.52 -11.44 -12.33
C LYS A 144 -10.58 -11.15 -13.49
N PHE A 145 -10.90 -10.20 -14.38
CA PHE A 145 -10.03 -9.87 -15.51
C PHE A 145 -8.67 -9.34 -15.04
N GLN A 146 -8.58 -8.75 -13.84
CA GLN A 146 -7.31 -8.25 -13.30
C GLN A 146 -6.35 -9.39 -12.91
N LEU A 147 -6.84 -10.60 -12.70
CA LEU A 147 -5.98 -11.77 -12.48
C LEU A 147 -5.03 -12.03 -13.64
N GLU A 148 -5.40 -11.66 -14.89
CA GLU A 148 -4.48 -11.78 -16.02
C GLU A 148 -3.20 -10.98 -15.80
N THR A 149 -3.30 -9.78 -15.23
CA THR A 149 -2.14 -8.94 -14.89
C THR A 149 -1.32 -9.53 -13.74
N PHE A 150 -1.96 -10.27 -12.84
CA PHE A 150 -1.32 -10.72 -11.60
C PHE A 150 -0.87 -12.18 -11.63
N LYS A 151 -1.17 -12.95 -12.67
CA LYS A 151 -0.79 -14.38 -12.81
C LYS A 151 0.67 -14.69 -12.52
N ALA A 152 1.57 -13.77 -12.85
CA ALA A 152 3.00 -13.99 -12.71
C ALA A 152 3.48 -14.08 -11.24
N TRP A 153 2.73 -13.47 -10.31
CA TRP A 153 3.15 -13.37 -8.91
C TRP A 153 2.07 -13.75 -7.89
N ALA A 154 0.79 -13.73 -8.26
CA ALA A 154 -0.32 -14.06 -7.35
C ALA A 154 -0.23 -15.51 -6.86
N GLY A 155 -0.23 -15.70 -5.54
CA GLY A 155 -0.07 -17.00 -4.88
C GLY A 155 1.36 -17.56 -4.92
N ILE A 156 2.32 -16.86 -5.51
CA ILE A 156 3.75 -17.22 -5.58
C ILE A 156 4.56 -16.25 -4.72
N ASP A 157 4.60 -14.98 -5.12
CA ASP A 157 5.35 -13.93 -4.41
C ASP A 157 4.51 -13.22 -3.36
N SER A 158 3.21 -13.08 -3.59
CA SER A 158 2.27 -12.37 -2.72
C SER A 158 0.86 -12.94 -2.83
N ASP A 159 -0.01 -12.52 -1.94
CA ASP A 159 -1.43 -12.90 -1.90
C ASP A 159 -2.35 -11.68 -1.90
N ILE A 160 -3.68 -11.93 -2.01
CA ILE A 160 -4.68 -10.89 -2.04
C ILE A 160 -4.75 -10.07 -0.74
N SER A 161 -4.34 -10.63 0.39
CA SER A 161 -4.31 -9.93 1.68
C SER A 161 -3.20 -8.89 1.71
N TYR A 162 -1.97 -9.26 1.35
CA TYR A 162 -0.87 -8.30 1.19
C TYR A 162 -1.21 -7.24 0.14
N TYR A 163 -1.86 -7.64 -0.95
CA TYR A 163 -2.19 -6.73 -2.04
C TYR A 163 -3.30 -5.74 -1.71
N LEU A 164 -4.44 -6.18 -1.12
CA LEU A 164 -5.60 -5.31 -0.86
C LEU A 164 -5.86 -5.04 0.62
N ASN A 165 -5.85 -6.06 1.51
CA ASN A 165 -6.12 -5.83 2.93
C ASN A 165 -5.12 -4.84 3.55
N SER A 166 -3.88 -4.78 3.05
CA SER A 166 -2.86 -3.81 3.47
C SER A 166 -3.38 -2.38 3.51
N HIS A 167 -4.23 -1.99 2.55
CA HIS A 167 -4.80 -0.65 2.53
C HIS A 167 -5.72 -0.34 3.71
N HIS A 168 -6.69 -1.21 3.98
CA HIS A 168 -7.68 -0.94 5.03
C HIS A 168 -7.18 -1.33 6.42
N VAL A 169 -6.23 -2.27 6.52
CA VAL A 169 -5.50 -2.52 7.77
C VAL A 169 -4.73 -1.27 8.17
N ASP A 170 -3.99 -0.66 7.22
CA ASP A 170 -3.26 0.58 7.44
C ASP A 170 -4.18 1.77 7.80
N ILE A 171 -5.30 1.91 7.11
CA ILE A 171 -6.28 2.97 7.40
C ILE A 171 -6.84 2.80 8.82
N CYS A 172 -7.25 1.59 9.20
CA CYS A 172 -7.72 1.31 10.56
C CYS A 172 -6.63 1.63 11.59
N ASP A 173 -5.42 1.08 11.43
CA ASP A 173 -4.30 1.34 12.33
C ASP A 173 -4.02 2.84 12.46
N SER A 174 -3.98 3.57 11.37
CA SER A 174 -3.75 5.02 11.37
C SER A 174 -4.81 5.83 12.15
N MET A 175 -6.03 5.30 12.26
CA MET A 175 -7.12 5.89 13.05
C MET A 175 -7.00 5.54 14.53
N VAL A 176 -6.75 4.25 14.84
CA VAL A 176 -6.94 3.72 16.21
C VAL A 176 -5.64 3.72 17.03
N SER A 177 -4.48 3.71 16.40
CA SER A 177 -3.18 3.80 17.11
C SER A 177 -3.06 5.10 17.93
N GLN A 178 -3.60 6.21 17.40
CA GLN A 178 -3.65 7.50 18.12
C GLN A 178 -4.63 7.48 19.33
N LEU A 179 -5.57 6.54 19.34
CA LEU A 179 -6.47 6.28 20.48
C LEU A 179 -5.86 5.29 21.49
N GLY A 180 -4.62 4.82 21.23
CA GLY A 180 -3.89 3.89 22.07
C GLY A 180 -4.21 2.41 21.81
N TYR A 181 -4.94 2.06 20.75
CA TYR A 181 -5.22 0.67 20.40
C TYR A 181 -4.05 0.03 19.65
N VAL A 182 -3.80 -1.25 19.95
CA VAL A 182 -2.83 -2.10 19.25
C VAL A 182 -3.47 -3.44 18.90
N PRO A 183 -3.06 -4.08 17.79
CA PRO A 183 -3.51 -5.42 17.48
C PRO A 183 -2.88 -6.42 18.46
N THR A 184 -3.65 -7.43 18.88
CA THR A 184 -3.21 -8.44 19.86
C THR A 184 -3.18 -9.85 19.30
N LYS A 185 -3.99 -10.15 18.31
CA LYS A 185 -4.04 -11.44 17.65
C LYS A 185 -4.83 -11.42 16.36
N VAL A 186 -4.52 -12.36 15.48
CA VAL A 186 -5.16 -12.53 14.18
C VAL A 186 -5.56 -13.97 13.97
N SER A 187 -6.79 -14.17 13.50
CA SER A 187 -7.25 -15.42 12.87
C SER A 187 -7.60 -15.13 11.42
N ALA A 188 -7.29 -16.04 10.51
CA ALA A 188 -7.53 -15.82 9.09
C ALA A 188 -8.16 -17.06 8.42
N SER A 189 -8.89 -16.80 7.34
CA SER A 189 -9.46 -17.82 6.49
C SER A 189 -9.31 -17.45 5.02
N ALA A 190 -9.09 -18.44 4.18
CA ALA A 190 -8.91 -18.26 2.74
C ALA A 190 -9.80 -19.23 1.95
N SER A 191 -10.28 -18.79 0.79
CA SER A 191 -10.92 -19.64 -0.22
C SER A 191 -10.02 -19.78 -1.45
N LYS A 192 -10.14 -20.89 -2.17
CA LYS A 192 -9.36 -21.23 -3.37
C LYS A 192 -10.24 -21.89 -4.43
N GLY A 193 -9.76 -21.84 -5.68
CA GLY A 193 -10.30 -22.62 -6.79
C GLY A 193 -10.76 -21.81 -7.98
N VAL A 194 -11.27 -20.61 -7.79
CA VAL A 194 -11.72 -19.77 -8.91
C VAL A 194 -10.51 -19.23 -9.68
N ALA A 195 -9.52 -18.65 -9.00
CA ALA A 195 -8.29 -18.14 -9.63
C ALA A 195 -7.54 -19.26 -10.38
N ALA A 196 -7.38 -20.43 -9.76
CA ALA A 196 -6.78 -21.59 -10.41
C ALA A 196 -7.53 -22.02 -11.67
N SER A 197 -8.87 -22.00 -11.66
CA SER A 197 -9.69 -22.31 -12.85
C SER A 197 -9.51 -21.31 -14.00
N LEU A 198 -8.99 -20.12 -13.69
CA LEU A 198 -8.66 -19.07 -14.67
C LEU A 198 -7.18 -19.10 -15.10
N GLY A 199 -6.43 -20.13 -14.68
CA GLY A 199 -5.04 -20.34 -15.07
C GLY A 199 -4.01 -19.63 -14.18
N CYS A 200 -4.38 -19.19 -12.98
CA CYS A 200 -3.43 -18.78 -11.95
C CYS A 200 -2.80 -20.01 -11.29
N HIS A 201 -1.74 -19.79 -10.54
CA HIS A 201 -1.10 -20.86 -9.76
C HIS A 201 -2.09 -21.49 -8.77
N GLU A 202 -1.98 -22.80 -8.51
CA GLU A 202 -2.90 -23.55 -7.64
C GLU A 202 -2.91 -23.06 -6.18
N SER A 203 -1.81 -22.46 -5.72
CA SER A 203 -1.70 -21.85 -4.40
C SER A 203 -2.46 -20.53 -4.26
N THR A 204 -2.90 -19.91 -5.37
CA THR A 204 -3.57 -18.61 -5.36
C THR A 204 -4.88 -18.67 -4.57
N GLU A 205 -4.96 -17.93 -3.50
CA GLU A 205 -6.21 -17.73 -2.76
C GLU A 205 -7.13 -16.75 -3.52
N ASP A 206 -8.41 -17.11 -3.63
CA ASP A 206 -9.46 -16.29 -4.26
C ASP A 206 -9.85 -15.09 -3.40
N THR A 207 -9.96 -15.36 -2.09
CA THR A 207 -10.40 -14.42 -1.06
C THR A 207 -9.71 -14.75 0.25
N ILE A 208 -9.22 -13.72 0.94
CA ILE A 208 -8.66 -13.86 2.30
C ILE A 208 -9.41 -12.91 3.23
N SER A 209 -9.87 -13.45 4.36
CA SER A 209 -10.47 -12.68 5.45
C SER A 209 -9.60 -12.78 6.69
N LEU A 210 -9.33 -11.62 7.30
CA LEU A 210 -8.62 -11.49 8.57
C LEU A 210 -9.60 -11.06 9.65
N LEU A 211 -9.55 -11.72 10.80
CA LEU A 211 -10.20 -11.30 12.04
C LEU A 211 -9.11 -10.85 13.01
N VAL A 212 -9.04 -9.55 13.27
CA VAL A 212 -8.02 -8.92 14.10
C VAL A 212 -8.64 -8.46 15.41
N HIS A 213 -8.06 -8.85 16.53
CA HIS A 213 -8.43 -8.35 17.83
C HIS A 213 -7.51 -7.20 18.22
N TRP A 214 -8.11 -6.14 18.74
CA TRP A 214 -7.44 -4.93 19.20
C TRP A 214 -7.70 -4.73 20.69
N ALA A 215 -6.72 -4.20 21.40
CA ALA A 215 -6.88 -3.79 22.80
C ALA A 215 -6.22 -2.43 23.02
N LYS A 216 -6.77 -1.64 23.93
CA LYS A 216 -6.20 -0.36 24.33
C LYS A 216 -5.01 -0.60 25.26
N LYS A 217 -3.86 0.03 24.99
CA LYS A 217 -2.61 -0.20 25.75
C LYS A 217 -2.78 0.10 27.25
N ASP A 218 -3.40 1.24 27.56
CA ASP A 218 -3.55 1.73 28.93
C ASP A 218 -4.77 1.14 29.66
N ASP A 219 -5.67 0.48 28.94
CA ASP A 219 -6.86 -0.16 29.47
C ASP A 219 -7.24 -1.41 28.66
N PRO A 220 -6.60 -2.56 28.89
CA PRO A 220 -6.87 -3.78 28.13
C PRO A 220 -8.28 -4.35 28.24
N SER A 221 -9.11 -3.83 29.14
CA SER A 221 -10.55 -4.15 29.20
C SER A 221 -11.32 -3.58 27.99
N LYS A 222 -10.79 -2.53 27.36
CA LYS A 222 -11.33 -1.93 26.15
C LYS A 222 -10.76 -2.66 24.94
N GLN A 223 -11.61 -3.49 24.34
CA GLN A 223 -11.29 -4.34 23.22
C GLN A 223 -12.13 -3.99 22.00
N ALA A 224 -11.60 -4.25 20.82
CA ALA A 224 -12.27 -4.02 19.57
C ALA A 224 -11.93 -5.13 18.55
N THR A 225 -12.70 -5.20 17.49
CA THR A 225 -12.55 -6.22 16.44
C THR A 225 -12.48 -5.55 15.07
N GLY A 226 -11.48 -5.94 14.29
CA GLY A 226 -11.37 -5.60 12.87
C GLY A 226 -11.59 -6.83 11.98
N VAL A 227 -12.43 -6.71 10.96
CA VAL A 227 -12.64 -7.73 9.93
C VAL A 227 -12.25 -7.14 8.59
N TYR A 228 -11.27 -7.76 7.94
CA TYR A 228 -10.74 -7.29 6.67
C TYR A 228 -10.87 -8.40 5.64
N THR A 229 -11.60 -8.17 4.56
CA THR A 229 -11.79 -9.13 3.49
C THR A 229 -11.31 -8.57 2.17
N ALA A 230 -10.44 -9.30 1.49
CA ALA A 230 -9.95 -8.97 0.17
C ALA A 230 -10.18 -10.11 -0.80
N SER A 231 -10.61 -9.80 -2.03
CA SER A 231 -10.91 -10.77 -3.08
C SER A 231 -10.55 -10.23 -4.45
N TRP A 232 -10.05 -11.09 -5.34
CA TRP A 232 -9.92 -10.80 -6.77
C TRP A 232 -10.83 -11.63 -7.67
N THR A 233 -11.86 -12.23 -7.07
CA THR A 233 -12.84 -13.03 -7.79
C THR A 233 -14.20 -12.34 -7.94
N ALA A 234 -14.24 -11.00 -7.84
CA ALA A 234 -15.45 -10.25 -8.15
C ALA A 234 -15.90 -10.50 -9.60
N PRO A 235 -17.20 -10.29 -9.91
CA PRO A 235 -17.71 -10.49 -11.27
C PRO A 235 -16.89 -9.72 -12.31
N GLN A 236 -16.76 -10.32 -13.50
CA GLN A 236 -16.01 -9.73 -14.62
C GLN A 236 -16.53 -8.33 -14.98
N ARG A 237 -17.84 -8.10 -14.86
CA ARG A 237 -18.52 -6.83 -15.10
C ARG A 237 -19.05 -6.24 -13.79
N ALA A 238 -18.13 -5.99 -12.84
CA ALA A 238 -18.51 -5.40 -11.55
C ALA A 238 -18.83 -3.90 -11.63
N GLY A 239 -18.55 -3.26 -12.76
CA GLY A 239 -18.76 -1.83 -12.95
C GLY A 239 -17.79 -0.93 -12.19
N VAL A 240 -16.76 -1.51 -11.56
CA VAL A 240 -15.72 -0.80 -10.81
C VAL A 240 -14.36 -1.43 -11.10
N HIS A 241 -13.31 -0.62 -11.07
CA HIS A 241 -11.94 -1.14 -11.11
C HIS A 241 -11.61 -1.92 -9.83
N SER A 242 -12.01 -1.39 -8.68
CA SER A 242 -11.85 -2.03 -7.38
C SER A 242 -13.00 -1.60 -6.48
N ASN A 243 -13.72 -2.56 -5.91
CA ASN A 243 -14.72 -2.27 -4.89
C ASN A 243 -13.99 -2.06 -3.55
N GLN A 244 -14.30 -0.97 -2.85
CA GLN A 244 -13.60 -0.58 -1.63
C GLN A 244 -14.59 0.07 -0.68
N TYR A 245 -14.84 -0.62 0.43
CA TYR A 245 -15.80 -0.22 1.43
C TYR A 245 -15.24 -0.46 2.82
N PHE A 246 -15.51 0.45 3.76
CA PHE A 246 -15.35 0.16 5.17
C PHE A 246 -16.45 0.79 6.03
N HIS A 247 -16.65 0.17 7.19
CA HIS A 247 -17.48 0.64 8.27
C HIS A 247 -16.65 0.68 9.56
N TYR A 248 -16.59 1.83 10.20
CA TYR A 248 -15.94 2.06 11.49
C TYR A 248 -16.99 2.39 12.53
N LEU A 249 -16.96 1.71 13.68
CA LEU A 249 -17.87 1.93 14.80
C LEU A 249 -17.05 2.27 16.04
N ALA A 250 -17.49 3.28 16.79
CA ALA A 250 -16.89 3.74 18.03
C ALA A 250 -17.96 4.10 19.05
N GLN A 251 -17.55 4.43 20.26
CA GLN A 251 -18.44 4.78 21.36
C GLN A 251 -19.45 5.88 21.00
N GLY A 252 -19.01 6.90 20.29
CA GLY A 252 -19.80 8.11 19.97
C GLY A 252 -20.41 8.13 18.58
N GLY A 253 -20.30 7.05 17.79
CA GLY A 253 -20.91 7.01 16.45
C GLY A 253 -20.22 6.06 15.48
N GLU A 254 -20.58 6.19 14.21
CA GLU A 254 -20.10 5.35 13.14
C GLU A 254 -19.70 6.16 11.90
N ILE A 255 -18.80 5.58 11.08
CA ILE A 255 -18.36 6.13 9.81
C ILE A 255 -18.44 5.02 8.76
N THR A 256 -19.07 5.31 7.63
CA THR A 256 -19.15 4.43 6.49
C THR A 256 -18.58 5.11 5.27
N ILE A 257 -17.67 4.45 4.54
CA ILE A 257 -17.12 4.94 3.29
C ILE A 257 -17.26 3.88 2.20
N ASN A 258 -17.82 4.28 1.07
CA ASN A 258 -17.78 3.54 -0.18
C ASN A 258 -16.89 4.31 -1.18
N GLN A 259 -15.62 3.93 -1.28
CA GLN A 259 -14.67 4.65 -2.14
C GLN A 259 -14.95 4.43 -3.64
N ALA A 260 -15.46 3.27 -4.02
CA ALA A 260 -15.72 2.94 -5.42
C ALA A 260 -16.90 3.72 -6.00
N LYS A 261 -17.89 4.04 -5.17
CA LYS A 261 -19.16 4.66 -5.63
C LYS A 261 -19.33 6.03 -4.97
N ARG A 262 -18.77 7.06 -5.62
CA ARG A 262 -18.73 8.44 -5.10
C ARG A 262 -19.68 9.40 -5.81
N GLY A 263 -20.72 8.88 -6.44
CA GLY A 263 -21.67 9.70 -7.21
C GLY A 263 -21.16 10.11 -8.59
N TYR A 264 -20.13 9.44 -9.11
CA TYR A 264 -19.65 9.60 -10.49
C TYR A 264 -19.66 8.26 -11.20
N ASP A 265 -20.52 8.16 -12.18
CA ASP A 265 -20.69 6.99 -13.00
C ASP A 265 -20.87 7.39 -14.48
N VAL A 266 -20.51 6.50 -15.38
CA VAL A 266 -20.59 6.69 -16.81
C VAL A 266 -21.24 5.46 -17.44
N ALA A 267 -22.25 5.66 -18.26
CA ALA A 267 -22.84 4.62 -19.10
C ALA A 267 -22.34 4.79 -20.52
N GLU A 268 -21.57 3.84 -21.01
CA GLU A 268 -21.04 3.85 -22.38
C GLU A 268 -21.46 2.58 -23.09
N ASP A 269 -22.04 2.73 -24.32
CA ASP A 269 -22.45 1.60 -25.13
C ASP A 269 -21.26 0.70 -25.50
N ALA A 270 -20.09 1.29 -25.74
CA ALA A 270 -18.88 0.54 -26.06
C ALA A 270 -18.42 -0.36 -24.89
N ALA A 271 -18.57 0.09 -23.65
CA ALA A 271 -18.24 -0.69 -22.45
C ALA A 271 -19.31 -1.75 -22.15
N GLY A 272 -20.53 -1.58 -22.66
CA GLY A 272 -21.66 -2.48 -22.44
C GLY A 272 -22.10 -2.61 -20.99
N GLN A 273 -21.79 -1.61 -20.17
CA GLN A 273 -22.13 -1.58 -18.75
C GLN A 273 -21.99 -0.16 -18.16
N LEU A 274 -22.60 0.04 -16.99
CA LEU A 274 -22.39 1.20 -16.15
C LEU A 274 -21.08 1.04 -15.37
N MET A 275 -20.23 2.07 -15.41
CA MET A 275 -18.95 2.12 -14.72
C MET A 275 -18.93 3.23 -13.67
N TRP A 276 -18.43 2.93 -12.48
CA TRP A 276 -18.14 3.92 -11.45
C TRP A 276 -16.64 4.21 -11.43
N TYR A 277 -16.30 5.49 -11.47
CA TYR A 277 -14.92 5.95 -11.48
C TYR A 277 -14.56 6.68 -10.19
N ASN A 278 -13.26 6.65 -9.84
CA ASN A 278 -12.69 7.44 -8.77
C ASN A 278 -11.77 8.52 -9.36
N PRO A 279 -12.28 9.74 -9.62
CA PRO A 279 -11.48 10.80 -10.23
C PRO A 279 -10.49 11.45 -9.26
N PHE A 280 -10.52 11.06 -7.98
CA PHE A 280 -9.70 11.69 -6.94
C PHE A 280 -8.34 11.00 -6.73
N TYR A 281 -8.11 9.82 -7.34
CA TYR A 281 -6.87 9.07 -7.12
C TYR A 281 -5.67 9.74 -7.77
N MET A 282 -5.63 9.77 -9.07
CA MET A 282 -4.61 10.44 -9.88
C MET A 282 -5.23 10.85 -11.21
N ARG A 283 -4.88 12.04 -11.66
CA ARG A 283 -5.26 12.54 -12.97
C ARG A 283 -4.01 12.68 -13.83
N TYR A 284 -3.96 11.92 -14.89
CA TYR A 284 -2.91 11.95 -15.90
C TYR A 284 -3.42 12.69 -17.14
N ALA A 285 -3.53 14.00 -17.05
CA ALA A 285 -3.95 14.81 -18.19
C ALA A 285 -3.03 16.02 -18.30
N PRO A 286 -2.58 16.37 -19.52
CA PRO A 286 -1.86 17.60 -19.76
C PRO A 286 -2.77 18.82 -19.45
N ASP A 287 -2.14 19.97 -19.26
CA ASP A 287 -2.84 21.25 -19.23
C ASP A 287 -3.36 21.64 -20.63
N GLU A 288 -3.93 22.85 -20.74
CA GLU A 288 -4.52 23.36 -22.00
C GLU A 288 -3.48 23.51 -23.12
N ASP A 289 -2.20 23.64 -22.77
CA ASP A 289 -1.09 23.77 -23.70
C ASP A 289 -0.42 22.42 -24.03
N GLY A 290 -0.91 21.33 -23.47
CA GLY A 290 -0.36 19.98 -23.65
C GLY A 290 0.87 19.71 -22.79
N ASN A 291 1.12 20.50 -21.75
CA ASN A 291 2.27 20.35 -20.88
C ASN A 291 1.91 19.58 -19.61
N PHE A 292 2.94 18.93 -19.02
CA PHE A 292 2.86 18.49 -17.65
C PHE A 292 2.96 19.72 -16.72
N ASN A 293 1.91 19.98 -15.98
CA ASN A 293 1.81 21.08 -15.02
C ASN A 293 1.41 20.54 -13.63
N GLY A 294 2.06 19.46 -13.24
CA GLY A 294 1.72 18.69 -12.04
C GLY A 294 0.48 17.81 -12.25
N GLN A 295 0.43 16.78 -11.46
CA GLN A 295 -0.75 15.90 -11.40
C GLN A 295 -1.60 16.27 -10.21
N SER A 296 -2.90 15.97 -10.27
CA SER A 296 -3.82 16.16 -9.15
C SER A 296 -4.31 14.82 -8.64
N GLY A 297 -4.68 14.76 -7.36
CA GLY A 297 -5.25 13.60 -6.72
C GLY A 297 -4.41 13.09 -5.55
N TYR A 298 -5.04 12.29 -4.71
CA TYR A 298 -4.43 11.87 -3.45
C TYR A 298 -3.24 10.90 -3.63
N GLY A 299 -3.16 10.19 -4.73
CA GLY A 299 -1.97 9.41 -5.07
C GLY A 299 -0.75 10.31 -5.28
N TYR A 300 -0.91 11.42 -5.99
CA TYR A 300 0.16 12.38 -6.18
C TYR A 300 0.59 13.06 -4.87
N VAL A 301 -0.37 13.41 -4.00
CA VAL A 301 -0.06 13.97 -2.67
C VAL A 301 0.84 13.04 -1.85
N SER A 302 0.68 11.71 -2.01
CA SER A 302 1.56 10.73 -1.35
C SER A 302 3.03 10.92 -1.76
N PHE A 303 3.28 11.11 -3.07
CA PHE A 303 4.65 11.36 -3.59
C PHE A 303 5.20 12.71 -3.12
N GLU A 304 4.37 13.77 -3.13
CA GLU A 304 4.78 15.08 -2.63
C GLU A 304 5.24 14.99 -1.17
N LYS A 305 4.50 14.28 -0.31
CA LYS A 305 4.87 14.10 1.10
C LYS A 305 6.19 13.37 1.28
N PHE A 306 6.49 12.41 0.41
CA PHE A 306 7.80 11.76 0.41
C PHE A 306 8.92 12.73 0.02
N VAL A 307 8.76 13.43 -1.11
CA VAL A 307 9.78 14.38 -1.62
C VAL A 307 10.01 15.52 -0.63
N ASP A 308 8.95 16.10 -0.06
CA ASP A 308 9.04 17.16 0.95
C ASP A 308 9.76 16.64 2.22
N GLY A 309 9.47 15.41 2.63
CA GLY A 309 10.17 14.77 3.75
C GLY A 309 11.67 14.63 3.48
N CYS A 310 12.07 14.13 2.31
CA CYS A 310 13.49 14.02 1.91
C CYS A 310 14.18 15.39 1.92
N ARG A 311 13.55 16.42 1.32
CA ARG A 311 14.09 17.77 1.30
C ARG A 311 14.30 18.36 2.70
N SER A 312 13.31 18.20 3.59
CA SER A 312 13.39 18.70 4.96
C SER A 312 14.45 17.99 5.78
N VAL A 313 14.64 16.68 5.58
CA VAL A 313 15.70 15.90 6.24
C VAL A 313 17.08 16.33 5.72
N ASN A 314 17.24 16.47 4.42
CA ASN A 314 18.49 16.90 3.80
C ASN A 314 18.88 18.34 4.20
N ALA A 315 17.89 19.23 4.33
CA ALA A 315 18.10 20.59 4.83
C ALA A 315 18.35 20.65 6.35
N GLN A 316 18.30 19.52 7.05
CA GLN A 316 18.42 19.43 8.51
C GLN A 316 17.34 20.22 9.29
N GLU A 317 16.22 20.53 8.64
CA GLU A 317 15.05 21.17 9.25
C GLU A 317 14.26 20.20 10.12
N LEU A 318 14.21 18.93 9.70
CA LEU A 318 13.52 17.82 10.39
C LEU A 318 14.44 16.60 10.48
N LYS A 319 14.20 15.78 11.51
CA LYS A 319 14.72 14.42 11.57
C LYS A 319 13.66 13.44 11.07
N PRO A 320 14.02 12.22 10.62
CA PRO A 320 13.03 11.19 10.28
C PRO A 320 11.98 10.96 11.39
N ALA A 321 12.37 10.99 12.66
CA ALA A 321 11.46 10.85 13.80
C ALA A 321 10.41 11.98 13.91
N ASP A 322 10.69 13.16 13.41
CA ASP A 322 9.71 14.26 13.38
C ASP A 322 8.61 13.98 12.34
N LEU A 323 8.95 13.24 11.27
CA LEU A 323 7.99 12.78 10.26
C LEU A 323 7.11 11.65 10.78
N ASP A 324 7.63 10.79 11.66
CA ASP A 324 6.84 9.82 12.43
C ASP A 324 5.78 10.54 13.28
N ALA A 325 6.19 11.57 14.02
CA ALA A 325 5.32 12.35 14.88
C ALA A 325 4.21 13.09 14.11
N LYS A 326 4.44 13.44 12.83
CA LYS A 326 3.42 14.00 11.93
C LYS A 326 2.39 12.97 11.45
N GLY A 327 2.55 11.69 11.80
CA GLY A 327 1.63 10.62 11.41
C GLY A 327 1.72 10.21 9.94
N LEU A 328 2.85 10.52 9.27
CA LEU A 328 3.11 10.05 7.91
C LEU A 328 3.29 8.52 7.90
N PRO A 329 3.04 7.83 6.80
CA PRO A 329 3.20 6.38 6.69
C PRO A 329 4.69 5.99 6.58
N THR A 330 5.42 6.18 7.66
CA THR A 330 6.81 5.76 7.81
C THR A 330 6.90 4.30 8.23
N LEU A 331 8.09 3.71 8.27
CA LEU A 331 8.27 2.35 8.82
C LEU A 331 7.70 2.25 10.25
N ARG A 332 7.96 3.22 11.11
CA ARG A 332 7.44 3.22 12.49
C ARG A 332 5.92 3.23 12.53
N ASN A 333 5.28 4.02 11.68
CA ASN A 333 3.82 4.22 11.67
C ASN A 333 3.06 3.17 10.84
N THR A 334 3.75 2.16 10.29
CA THR A 334 3.14 1.09 9.47
C THR A 334 3.52 -0.32 9.94
N ILE A 335 4.30 -0.43 11.03
CA ILE A 335 4.77 -1.72 11.54
C ILE A 335 3.61 -2.63 11.97
N ALA A 336 2.54 -2.08 12.57
CA ALA A 336 1.35 -2.82 12.95
C ALA A 336 0.67 -3.44 11.71
N THR A 337 0.65 -2.73 10.59
CA THR A 337 0.11 -3.23 9.32
C THR A 337 0.87 -4.48 8.87
N THR A 338 2.20 -4.44 8.86
CA THR A 338 3.03 -5.62 8.52
C THR A 338 2.80 -6.78 9.50
N ALA A 339 2.75 -6.49 10.80
CA ALA A 339 2.51 -7.51 11.82
C ALA A 339 1.15 -8.22 11.64
N ILE A 340 0.09 -7.47 11.34
CA ILE A 340 -1.25 -8.03 11.08
C ILE A 340 -1.26 -8.88 9.81
N LEU A 341 -0.65 -8.41 8.73
CA LEU A 341 -0.63 -9.14 7.45
C LEU A 341 0.15 -10.45 7.57
N GLU A 342 1.33 -10.44 8.19
CA GLU A 342 2.11 -11.66 8.42
C GLU A 342 1.41 -12.61 9.39
N ALA A 343 0.84 -12.09 10.49
CA ALA A 343 0.05 -12.91 11.41
C ALA A 343 -1.13 -13.59 10.70
N GLY A 344 -1.79 -12.88 9.78
CA GLY A 344 -2.84 -13.43 8.93
C GLY A 344 -2.33 -14.54 8.00
N ARG A 345 -1.18 -14.34 7.35
CA ARG A 345 -0.56 -15.37 6.51
C ARG A 345 -0.18 -16.60 7.32
N ARG A 346 0.50 -16.43 8.46
CA ARG A 346 0.83 -17.53 9.36
C ARG A 346 -0.43 -18.25 9.88
N SER A 347 -1.50 -17.50 10.18
CA SER A 347 -2.77 -18.10 10.63
C SER A 347 -3.38 -19.04 9.59
N ILE A 348 -3.29 -18.72 8.30
CA ILE A 348 -3.74 -19.59 7.22
C ILE A 348 -2.82 -20.80 7.09
N ASP A 349 -1.51 -20.59 7.05
CA ASP A 349 -0.51 -21.64 6.79
C ASP A 349 -0.42 -22.65 7.93
N GLU A 350 -0.53 -22.18 9.18
CA GLU A 350 -0.41 -22.99 10.39
C GLU A 350 -1.78 -23.44 10.96
N ASN A 351 -2.88 -22.98 10.35
CA ASN A 351 -4.25 -23.27 10.78
C ASN A 351 -4.49 -23.00 12.28
N ARG A 352 -4.00 -21.87 12.77
CA ARG A 352 -4.14 -21.41 14.16
C ARG A 352 -4.30 -19.90 14.27
N GLU A 353 -4.71 -19.42 15.43
CA GLU A 353 -4.61 -18.03 15.82
C GLU A 353 -3.13 -17.65 16.05
N VAL A 354 -2.70 -16.49 15.57
CA VAL A 354 -1.37 -15.93 15.79
C VAL A 354 -1.47 -14.69 16.68
N ARG A 355 -0.72 -14.67 17.78
CA ARG A 355 -0.68 -13.53 18.69
C ARG A 355 0.34 -12.49 18.21
N ILE A 356 0.00 -11.23 18.45
CA ILE A 356 0.87 -10.09 18.20
C ILE A 356 1.20 -9.49 19.56
N GLU A 357 2.47 -9.46 19.91
CA GLU A 357 2.96 -8.81 21.12
C GLU A 357 3.65 -7.50 20.74
N CYS A 358 3.24 -6.41 21.40
CA CYS A 358 3.90 -5.11 21.31
C CYS A 358 4.22 -4.63 22.72
N LYS A 359 5.47 -4.80 23.14
CA LYS A 359 5.92 -4.41 24.46
C LYS A 359 7.12 -3.47 24.34
N ASP A 360 7.02 -2.29 24.96
CA ASP A 360 8.08 -1.26 24.97
C ASP A 360 8.61 -0.90 23.56
N GLY A 361 7.72 -0.95 22.56
CA GLY A 361 8.07 -0.68 21.16
C GLY A 361 8.62 -1.88 20.39
N ALA A 362 8.91 -3.00 21.05
CA ALA A 362 9.30 -4.25 20.40
C ALA A 362 8.08 -5.04 19.94
N TRP A 363 8.10 -5.50 18.70
CA TRP A 363 7.02 -6.25 18.06
C TRP A 363 7.44 -7.71 17.83
N LYS A 364 6.52 -8.65 18.08
CA LYS A 364 6.77 -10.07 17.88
C LYS A 364 5.47 -10.81 17.54
N LEU A 365 5.57 -11.83 16.68
CA LEU A 365 4.51 -12.81 16.43
C LEU A 365 4.79 -14.10 17.21
N VAL A 366 3.72 -14.64 17.88
CA VAL A 366 3.80 -15.82 18.74
C VAL A 366 2.77 -16.88 18.37
#